data_49f2bd222bd1ecae571b6c03aee0510a
#
_entry.id   49f2bd222bd1ecae571b6c03aee0510a
#
_cell.length_a   1.000
_cell.length_b   1.000
_cell.length_c   1.000
_cell.angle_alpha   90.00
_cell.angle_beta   90.00
_cell.angle_gamma   90.00
#
_symmetry.space_group_name_H-M   'P 1'
#
loop_
_entity.id
_entity.type
_entity.pdbx_description
1 polymer ?
#
loop_
_entity_poly.entity_id
_entity_poly.type
_entity_poly.pdbx_seq_one_letter_code
_entity_poly.pdbx_strand_id
1 'polypeptide(L)'
;MYHLAMMCPLCDNKEGINTLESCQIGEINYFIYECHRCSLQFAFPMKPMSASSYESIEWYGDRWEFEKTLDFLNNKEGSLLEIGCGKGFFLKKAKEKGLKVTGIDINGSAIETAKVLGFERVYPYTIEDFISRNPQEKFDIVCFYHVLEHLENPVDFILKTKKILKKDGYVVFSVPNPNRLAPSLLKRELWDYPSHHLTRWNEKSINSLLTKTGLEKVCYFEEPLSLLKTIEDVGSSLEALLFSLSKKRKQANGEYLHKRYHWLKKMVKPLLMLLLTPVGFFFYILGKSKGITGQAVLVVAKTST
;
A
#
# COMPACT_ATOMS: atom_id res chain seq x y z
N MET A 1 -14.35 -10.10 -31.32
CA MET A 1 -13.90 -9.51 -30.04
C MET A 1 -14.78 -10.06 -28.96
N TYR A 2 -14.28 -10.97 -28.15
CA TYR A 2 -15.02 -11.47 -26.99
C TYR A 2 -15.04 -10.33 -25.96
N HIS A 3 -16.17 -9.70 -25.73
CA HIS A 3 -16.43 -8.94 -24.54
C HIS A 3 -16.39 -9.93 -23.36
N LEU A 4 -15.21 -10.16 -22.80
CA LEU A 4 -15.13 -10.69 -21.44
C LEU A 4 -15.95 -9.73 -20.58
N ALA A 5 -17.10 -10.19 -20.12
CA ALA A 5 -17.97 -9.37 -19.28
C ALA A 5 -17.15 -8.92 -18.07
N MET A 6 -16.90 -7.62 -18.00
CA MET A 6 -16.15 -7.04 -16.91
C MET A 6 -16.83 -7.36 -15.59
N MET A 7 -16.04 -7.83 -14.62
CA MET A 7 -16.53 -8.26 -13.33
C MET A 7 -15.69 -7.61 -12.23
N CYS A 8 -16.36 -7.09 -11.21
CA CYS A 8 -15.68 -6.51 -10.06
C CYS A 8 -14.91 -7.61 -9.29
N PRO A 9 -13.59 -7.46 -9.06
CA PRO A 9 -12.78 -8.49 -8.39
C PRO A 9 -13.12 -8.67 -6.91
N LEU A 10 -13.92 -7.78 -6.34
CA LEU A 10 -14.35 -7.87 -4.95
C LEU A 10 -15.72 -8.53 -4.79
N CYS A 11 -16.73 -8.09 -5.52
CA CYS A 11 -18.12 -8.50 -5.25
C CYS A 11 -18.79 -9.25 -6.42
N ASP A 12 -18.01 -9.62 -7.44
CA ASP A 12 -18.43 -10.36 -8.62
C ASP A 12 -19.54 -9.68 -9.44
N ASN A 13 -19.84 -8.42 -9.13
CA ASN A 13 -20.83 -7.64 -9.82
C ASN A 13 -20.38 -7.37 -11.26
N LYS A 14 -21.32 -7.49 -12.22
CA LYS A 14 -21.09 -7.25 -13.66
C LYS A 14 -21.81 -6.01 -14.19
N GLU A 15 -22.69 -5.46 -13.38
CA GLU A 15 -23.52 -4.30 -13.73
C GLU A 15 -23.09 -3.06 -12.95
N GLY A 16 -23.39 -1.86 -13.45
CA GLY A 16 -23.07 -0.63 -12.75
C GLY A 16 -21.55 -0.48 -12.48
N ILE A 17 -20.73 -0.82 -13.47
CA ILE A 17 -19.27 -0.60 -13.46
C ILE A 17 -18.99 0.58 -14.38
N ASN A 18 -18.54 1.68 -13.80
CA ASN A 18 -18.25 2.91 -14.53
C ASN A 18 -16.74 3.07 -14.78
N THR A 19 -16.39 3.51 -15.99
CA THR A 19 -15.01 3.94 -16.30
C THR A 19 -14.77 5.30 -15.66
N LEU A 20 -13.71 5.41 -14.86
CA LEU A 20 -13.28 6.67 -14.24
C LEU A 20 -12.21 7.36 -15.08
N GLU A 21 -11.18 6.63 -15.45
CA GLU A 21 -10.01 7.14 -16.16
C GLU A 21 -9.30 6.03 -16.93
N SER A 22 -8.39 6.41 -17.82
CA SER A 22 -7.50 5.47 -18.50
C SER A 22 -6.07 5.99 -18.49
N CYS A 23 -5.11 5.08 -18.51
CA CYS A 23 -3.70 5.40 -18.63
C CYS A 23 -2.96 4.35 -19.45
N GLN A 24 -1.91 4.76 -20.13
CA GLN A 24 -1.03 3.85 -20.86
C GLN A 24 0.29 3.71 -20.10
N ILE A 25 0.67 2.48 -19.78
CA ILE A 25 1.93 2.14 -19.14
C ILE A 25 2.66 1.12 -20.02
N GLY A 26 3.76 1.55 -20.62
CA GLY A 26 4.41 0.77 -21.69
C GLY A 26 3.45 0.51 -22.86
N GLU A 27 3.27 -0.74 -23.21
CA GLU A 27 2.36 -1.16 -24.30
C GLU A 27 0.94 -1.47 -23.80
N ILE A 28 0.68 -1.39 -22.49
CA ILE A 28 -0.61 -1.76 -21.90
C ILE A 28 -1.46 -0.52 -21.67
N ASN A 29 -2.68 -0.56 -22.21
CA ASN A 29 -3.71 0.42 -21.89
C ASN A 29 -4.53 -0.10 -20.71
N TYR A 30 -4.45 0.61 -19.58
CA TYR A 30 -5.24 0.33 -18.40
C TYR A 30 -6.44 1.25 -18.34
N PHE A 31 -7.57 0.70 -17.94
CA PHE A 31 -8.78 1.44 -17.60
C PHE A 31 -9.03 1.28 -16.11
N ILE A 32 -9.37 2.36 -15.43
CA ILE A 32 -9.75 2.32 -14.02
C ILE A 32 -11.27 2.40 -13.96
N TYR A 33 -11.85 1.44 -13.29
CA TYR A 33 -13.29 1.29 -13.11
C TYR A 33 -13.69 1.46 -11.66
N GLU A 34 -14.93 1.86 -11.44
CA GLU A 34 -15.56 1.85 -10.12
C GLU A 34 -16.80 0.98 -10.14
N CYS A 35 -16.93 0.09 -9.16
CA CYS A 35 -18.11 -0.73 -8.95
C CYS A 35 -19.11 0.01 -8.06
N HIS A 36 -20.30 0.29 -8.56
CA HIS A 36 -21.37 0.97 -7.80
C HIS A 36 -21.81 0.20 -6.55
N ARG A 37 -21.75 -1.14 -6.60
CA ARG A 37 -22.18 -1.99 -5.50
C ARG A 37 -21.27 -1.88 -4.28
N CYS A 38 -19.96 -2.04 -4.45
CA CYS A 38 -19.01 -2.06 -3.35
C CYS A 38 -18.07 -0.85 -3.31
N SER A 39 -18.13 0.02 -4.31
CA SER A 39 -17.26 1.22 -4.47
C SER A 39 -15.76 0.91 -4.55
N LEU A 40 -15.38 -0.34 -4.87
CA LEU A 40 -13.99 -0.64 -5.21
C LEU A 40 -13.66 0.00 -6.55
N GLN A 41 -12.55 0.73 -6.60
CA GLN A 41 -11.93 1.13 -7.86
C GLN A 41 -10.87 0.10 -8.22
N PHE A 42 -10.86 -0.34 -9.47
CA PHE A 42 -9.95 -1.39 -9.92
C PHE A 42 -9.50 -1.19 -11.37
N ALA A 43 -8.29 -1.61 -11.66
CA ALA A 43 -7.72 -1.56 -12.99
C ALA A 43 -8.22 -2.71 -13.87
N PHE A 44 -8.27 -2.49 -15.18
CA PHE A 44 -8.39 -3.55 -16.16
C PHE A 44 -7.44 -3.25 -17.35
N PRO A 45 -6.62 -4.23 -17.76
CA PRO A 45 -6.45 -5.54 -17.15
C PRO A 45 -5.87 -5.49 -15.73
N MET A 46 -6.18 -6.48 -14.90
CA MET A 46 -5.60 -6.67 -13.57
C MET A 46 -4.21 -7.33 -13.72
N LYS A 47 -3.23 -6.56 -14.20
CA LYS A 47 -1.86 -7.05 -14.44
C LYS A 47 -0.88 -6.31 -13.54
N PRO A 48 -0.34 -6.97 -12.50
CA PRO A 48 0.59 -6.36 -11.55
C PRO A 48 1.98 -6.15 -12.18
N MET A 49 2.82 -5.41 -11.46
CA MET A 49 4.25 -5.36 -11.73
C MET A 49 4.88 -6.74 -11.56
N SER A 50 5.95 -6.99 -12.32
CA SER A 50 6.74 -8.21 -12.11
C SER A 50 7.44 -8.21 -10.76
N ALA A 51 7.68 -9.39 -10.18
CA ALA A 51 8.41 -9.52 -8.92
C ALA A 51 9.78 -8.85 -8.96
N SER A 52 10.50 -8.95 -10.09
CA SER A 52 11.80 -8.29 -10.29
C SER A 52 11.74 -6.76 -10.25
N SER A 53 10.59 -6.17 -10.58
CA SER A 53 10.42 -4.72 -10.48
C SER A 53 10.37 -4.24 -9.01
N TYR A 54 9.97 -5.09 -8.08
CA TYR A 54 9.98 -4.78 -6.64
C TYR A 54 11.39 -4.80 -6.03
N GLU A 55 12.37 -5.47 -6.66
CA GLU A 55 13.76 -5.50 -6.16
C GLU A 55 14.43 -4.13 -6.18
N SER A 56 14.00 -3.25 -7.07
CA SER A 56 14.52 -1.88 -7.19
C SER A 56 13.83 -0.87 -6.28
N ILE A 57 12.79 -1.28 -5.54
CA ILE A 57 11.99 -0.38 -4.70
C ILE A 57 12.62 -0.30 -3.30
N GLU A 58 13.13 0.87 -2.94
CA GLU A 58 13.73 1.15 -1.62
C GLU A 58 12.77 1.86 -0.64
N TRP A 59 11.49 1.52 -0.68
CA TRP A 59 10.47 2.16 0.17
C TRP A 59 10.36 1.47 1.54
N TYR A 60 11.47 1.39 2.24
CA TYR A 60 11.54 0.80 3.56
C TYR A 60 11.86 1.89 4.59
N GLY A 61 10.94 2.13 5.48
CA GLY A 61 11.08 3.11 6.54
C GLY A 61 10.00 2.98 7.59
N ASP A 62 10.08 3.85 8.58
CA ASP A 62 9.08 3.92 9.62
C ASP A 62 7.78 4.51 9.08
N ARG A 63 6.66 3.98 9.54
CA ARG A 63 5.31 4.36 9.08
C ARG A 63 4.39 4.56 10.29
N TRP A 64 3.43 5.46 10.13
CA TRP A 64 2.40 5.71 11.13
C TRP A 64 1.62 4.42 11.48
N GLU A 65 1.35 3.57 10.50
CA GLU A 65 0.60 2.31 10.67
C GLU A 65 1.30 1.35 11.62
N PHE A 66 2.63 1.38 11.69
CA PHE A 66 3.41 0.52 12.56
C PHE A 66 3.16 0.87 14.03
N GLU A 67 3.31 2.14 14.38
CA GLU A 67 3.03 2.61 15.74
C GLU A 67 1.56 2.38 16.11
N LYS A 68 0.64 2.69 15.19
CA LYS A 68 -0.78 2.50 15.44
C LYS A 68 -1.18 1.04 15.63
N THR A 69 -0.53 0.12 14.89
CA THR A 69 -0.71 -1.33 15.12
C THR A 69 -0.18 -1.74 16.48
N LEU A 70 1.02 -1.29 16.87
CA LEU A 70 1.61 -1.62 18.16
C LEU A 70 0.79 -1.06 19.33
N ASP A 71 0.23 0.14 19.20
CA ASP A 71 -0.70 0.71 20.18
C ASP A 71 -1.94 -0.17 20.36
N PHE A 72 -2.53 -0.65 19.25
CA PHE A 72 -3.67 -1.57 19.30
C PHE A 72 -3.29 -2.91 19.94
N LEU A 73 -2.10 -3.41 19.65
CA LEU A 73 -1.59 -4.68 20.18
C LEU A 73 -1.05 -4.56 21.61
N ASN A 74 -1.13 -3.38 22.23
CA ASN A 74 -0.55 -3.06 23.52
C ASN A 74 -0.65 -4.21 24.53
N ASN A 75 0.52 -4.71 25.00
CA ASN A 75 0.68 -5.84 25.91
C ASN A 75 0.11 -7.20 25.42
N LYS A 76 -0.24 -7.35 24.14
CA LYS A 76 -0.59 -8.66 23.58
C LYS A 76 0.69 -9.45 23.33
N GLU A 77 0.76 -10.61 23.91
CA GLU A 77 1.76 -11.63 23.61
C GLU A 77 1.26 -12.52 22.46
N GLY A 78 2.17 -13.17 21.75
CA GLY A 78 1.78 -14.13 20.72
C GLY A 78 2.71 -14.17 19.52
N SER A 79 2.26 -14.89 18.49
CA SER A 79 2.95 -15.04 17.22
C SER A 79 2.38 -14.09 16.18
N LEU A 80 3.27 -13.43 15.45
CA LEU A 80 2.91 -12.47 14.40
C LEU A 80 3.57 -12.88 13.09
N LEU A 81 2.79 -12.88 12.00
CA LEU A 81 3.29 -12.96 10.63
C LEU A 81 3.08 -11.60 9.94
N GLU A 82 4.14 -11.04 9.36
CA GLU A 82 4.06 -9.92 8.44
C GLU A 82 4.22 -10.42 7.01
N ILE A 83 3.24 -10.13 6.15
CA ILE A 83 3.27 -10.40 4.71
C ILE A 83 3.68 -9.10 3.99
N GLY A 84 4.73 -9.15 3.18
CA GLY A 84 5.37 -7.96 2.64
C GLY A 84 6.29 -7.28 3.66
N CYS A 85 7.06 -8.07 4.41
CA CYS A 85 7.86 -7.57 5.53
C CYS A 85 9.09 -6.73 5.09
N GLY A 86 9.47 -6.76 3.82
CA GLY A 86 10.63 -6.06 3.31
C GLY A 86 11.89 -6.39 4.12
N LYS A 87 12.60 -5.34 4.55
CA LYS A 87 13.82 -5.43 5.37
C LYS A 87 13.55 -5.64 6.87
N GLY A 88 12.29 -5.86 7.28
CA GLY A 88 11.90 -6.18 8.67
C GLY A 88 11.75 -4.98 9.61
N PHE A 89 11.44 -3.79 9.10
CA PHE A 89 11.27 -2.60 9.96
C PHE A 89 10.17 -2.76 11.00
N PHE A 90 9.00 -3.24 10.60
CA PHE A 90 7.92 -3.50 11.54
C PHE A 90 8.21 -4.71 12.41
N LEU A 91 8.79 -5.79 11.84
CA LEU A 91 9.18 -6.99 12.61
C LEU A 91 10.11 -6.63 13.78
N LYS A 92 11.04 -5.68 13.59
CA LYS A 92 11.92 -5.19 14.65
C LYS A 92 11.12 -4.60 15.80
N LYS A 93 10.24 -3.65 15.50
CA LYS A 93 9.38 -2.99 16.50
C LYS A 93 8.47 -3.99 17.23
N ALA A 94 7.88 -4.93 16.49
CA ALA A 94 7.03 -5.97 17.05
C ALA A 94 7.82 -6.94 17.97
N LYS A 95 9.06 -7.32 17.58
CA LYS A 95 9.96 -8.13 18.41
C LYS A 95 10.36 -7.40 19.69
N GLU A 96 10.65 -6.10 19.62
CA GLU A 96 10.94 -5.26 20.79
C GLU A 96 9.75 -5.15 21.78
N LYS A 97 8.53 -5.36 21.29
CA LYS A 97 7.30 -5.49 22.10
C LYS A 97 7.03 -6.90 22.61
N GLY A 98 7.93 -7.85 22.41
CA GLY A 98 7.83 -9.22 22.91
C GLY A 98 7.09 -10.21 22.01
N LEU A 99 6.69 -9.81 20.80
CA LEU A 99 6.01 -10.70 19.85
C LEU A 99 6.99 -11.67 19.20
N LYS A 100 6.55 -12.91 18.95
CA LYS A 100 7.28 -13.91 18.14
C LYS A 100 7.02 -13.64 16.67
N VAL A 101 7.98 -13.02 15.99
CA VAL A 101 7.79 -12.52 14.64
C VAL A 101 8.24 -13.50 13.57
N THR A 102 7.47 -13.58 12.50
CA THR A 102 7.79 -14.23 11.22
C THR A 102 7.50 -13.25 10.10
N GLY A 103 8.32 -13.24 9.04
CA GLY A 103 8.13 -12.38 7.89
C GLY A 103 8.19 -13.13 6.57
N ILE A 104 7.38 -12.73 5.60
CA ILE A 104 7.49 -13.16 4.22
C ILE A 104 7.46 -11.95 3.29
N ASP A 105 8.25 -12.03 2.21
CA ASP A 105 8.27 -11.02 1.15
C ASP A 105 8.70 -11.69 -0.17
N ILE A 106 8.17 -11.22 -1.28
CA ILE A 106 8.58 -11.72 -2.61
C ILE A 106 9.93 -11.14 -3.05
N ASN A 107 10.39 -10.05 -2.41
CA ASN A 107 11.68 -9.43 -2.66
C ASN A 107 12.80 -10.17 -1.91
N GLY A 108 13.49 -11.07 -2.61
CA GLY A 108 14.59 -11.87 -2.03
C GLY A 108 15.73 -11.02 -1.46
N SER A 109 16.07 -9.89 -2.09
CA SER A 109 17.15 -9.02 -1.61
C SER A 109 16.79 -8.32 -0.30
N ALA A 110 15.52 -7.97 -0.11
CA ALA A 110 15.02 -7.41 1.14
C ALA A 110 15.07 -8.47 2.26
N ILE A 111 14.69 -9.71 1.96
CA ILE A 111 14.78 -10.85 2.91
C ILE A 111 16.23 -11.12 3.33
N GLU A 112 17.18 -11.12 2.39
CA GLU A 112 18.60 -11.28 2.76
C GLU A 112 19.07 -10.15 3.68
N THR A 113 18.64 -8.92 3.44
CA THR A 113 18.91 -7.80 4.34
C THR A 113 18.30 -8.04 5.73
N ALA A 114 17.07 -8.52 5.81
CA ALA A 114 16.41 -8.83 7.08
C ALA A 114 17.14 -9.94 7.85
N LYS A 115 17.64 -10.98 7.16
CA LYS A 115 18.47 -12.02 7.78
C LYS A 115 19.77 -11.45 8.37
N VAL A 116 20.47 -10.58 7.63
CA VAL A 116 21.68 -9.90 8.12
C VAL A 116 21.36 -9.06 9.37
N LEU A 117 20.16 -8.51 9.49
CA LEU A 117 19.69 -7.77 10.67
C LEU A 117 19.28 -8.69 11.85
N GLY A 118 19.44 -10.00 11.73
CA GLY A 118 19.22 -10.98 12.81
C GLY A 118 17.78 -11.53 12.89
N PHE A 119 17.03 -11.51 11.79
CA PHE A 119 15.75 -12.20 11.70
C PHE A 119 15.94 -13.63 11.17
N GLU A 120 15.68 -14.63 11.98
CA GLU A 120 15.81 -16.05 11.61
C GLU A 120 14.60 -16.55 10.81
N ARG A 121 13.41 -16.06 11.14
CA ARG A 121 12.13 -16.51 10.56
C ARG A 121 11.63 -15.53 9.49
N VAL A 122 12.44 -15.31 8.45
CA VAL A 122 12.06 -14.50 7.28
C VAL A 122 12.35 -15.28 6.01
N TYR A 123 11.38 -15.28 5.07
CA TYR A 123 11.42 -16.15 3.91
C TYR A 123 11.01 -15.41 2.62
N PRO A 124 11.65 -15.69 1.47
CA PRO A 124 11.30 -15.13 0.18
C PRO A 124 10.11 -15.89 -0.44
N TYR A 125 8.96 -15.81 0.21
CA TYR A 125 7.76 -16.59 -0.14
C TYR A 125 6.57 -15.69 -0.42
N THR A 126 5.71 -16.15 -1.33
CA THR A 126 4.31 -15.73 -1.37
C THR A 126 3.54 -16.33 -0.19
N ILE A 127 2.32 -15.88 0.04
CA ILE A 127 1.46 -16.49 1.07
C ILE A 127 1.15 -17.96 0.73
N GLU A 128 1.00 -18.29 -0.54
CA GLU A 128 0.77 -19.65 -1.03
C GLU A 128 1.95 -20.56 -0.72
N ASP A 129 3.16 -20.11 -1.04
CA ASP A 129 4.39 -20.86 -0.74
C ASP A 129 4.55 -21.10 0.76
N PHE A 130 4.25 -20.05 1.55
CA PHE A 130 4.35 -20.16 3.02
C PHE A 130 3.37 -21.19 3.56
N ILE A 131 2.10 -21.14 3.15
CA ILE A 131 1.06 -22.09 3.57
C ILE A 131 1.42 -23.52 3.15
N SER A 132 1.92 -23.72 1.92
CA SER A 132 2.27 -25.04 1.42
C SER A 132 3.42 -25.69 2.18
N ARG A 133 4.40 -24.89 2.61
CA ARG A 133 5.58 -25.34 3.37
C ARG A 133 5.33 -25.48 4.86
N ASN A 134 4.35 -24.75 5.40
CA ASN A 134 4.04 -24.67 6.83
C ASN A 134 2.53 -24.86 7.08
N PRO A 135 1.92 -25.99 6.67
CA PRO A 135 0.46 -26.15 6.63
C PRO A 135 -0.21 -26.12 8.02
N GLN A 136 0.54 -26.40 9.07
CA GLN A 136 0.02 -26.40 10.45
C GLN A 136 0.31 -25.11 11.21
N GLU A 137 1.08 -24.20 10.63
CA GLU A 137 1.47 -22.99 11.34
C GLU A 137 0.32 -21.98 11.36
N LYS A 138 0.06 -21.42 12.55
CA LYS A 138 -1.00 -20.44 12.81
C LYS A 138 -0.47 -19.31 13.67
N PHE A 139 -1.01 -18.11 13.41
CA PHE A 139 -0.58 -16.88 14.07
C PHE A 139 -1.72 -16.25 14.85
N ASP A 140 -1.37 -15.59 15.96
CA ASP A 140 -2.31 -14.73 16.69
C ASP A 140 -2.62 -13.46 15.93
N ILE A 141 -1.63 -12.99 15.13
CA ILE A 141 -1.71 -11.77 14.36
C ILE A 141 -1.12 -12.03 12.97
N VAL A 142 -1.86 -11.67 11.93
CA VAL A 142 -1.32 -11.57 10.56
C VAL A 142 -1.47 -10.14 10.09
N CYS A 143 -0.36 -9.50 9.72
CA CYS A 143 -0.38 -8.12 9.24
C CYS A 143 0.25 -7.98 7.85
N PHE A 144 -0.20 -6.96 7.12
CA PHE A 144 0.36 -6.56 5.82
C PHE A 144 0.05 -5.08 5.57
N TYR A 145 1.06 -4.34 5.15
CA TYR A 145 0.97 -2.90 4.96
C TYR A 145 1.25 -2.56 3.51
N HIS A 146 0.29 -1.89 2.85
CA HIS A 146 0.39 -1.55 1.42
C HIS A 146 0.71 -2.77 0.54
N VAL A 147 -0.06 -3.84 0.69
CA VAL A 147 0.02 -5.07 -0.11
C VAL A 147 -1.26 -5.27 -0.92
N LEU A 148 -2.41 -5.00 -0.30
CA LEU A 148 -3.71 -5.35 -0.87
C LEU A 148 -4.00 -4.66 -2.21
N GLU A 149 -3.53 -3.43 -2.36
CA GLU A 149 -3.70 -2.62 -3.57
C GLU A 149 -2.93 -3.15 -4.79
N HIS A 150 -1.95 -4.02 -4.58
CA HIS A 150 -1.13 -4.60 -5.63
C HIS A 150 -1.66 -5.95 -6.16
N LEU A 151 -2.65 -6.52 -5.50
CA LEU A 151 -3.08 -7.89 -5.76
C LEU A 151 -4.16 -7.97 -6.84
N GLU A 152 -4.04 -8.98 -7.71
CA GLU A 152 -5.08 -9.32 -8.69
C GLU A 152 -6.34 -9.89 -8.02
N ASN A 153 -6.15 -10.71 -6.98
CA ASN A 153 -7.21 -11.44 -6.28
C ASN A 153 -7.23 -11.13 -4.78
N PRO A 154 -7.65 -9.93 -4.38
CA PRO A 154 -7.61 -9.51 -2.98
C PRO A 154 -8.50 -10.35 -2.06
N VAL A 155 -9.62 -10.89 -2.57
CA VAL A 155 -10.52 -11.76 -1.79
C VAL A 155 -9.84 -13.08 -1.44
N ASP A 156 -9.21 -13.73 -2.42
CA ASP A 156 -8.50 -15.00 -2.22
C ASP A 156 -7.32 -14.82 -1.27
N PHE A 157 -6.59 -13.71 -1.38
CA PHE A 157 -5.51 -13.38 -0.46
C PHE A 157 -5.99 -13.28 1.00
N ILE A 158 -7.10 -12.59 1.27
CA ILE A 158 -7.68 -12.51 2.62
C ILE A 158 -8.16 -13.88 3.11
N LEU A 159 -8.75 -14.69 2.24
CA LEU A 159 -9.16 -16.06 2.60
C LEU A 159 -7.95 -16.94 2.95
N LYS A 160 -6.83 -16.80 2.25
CA LYS A 160 -5.57 -17.49 2.57
C LYS A 160 -4.97 -16.97 3.89
N THR A 161 -4.99 -15.65 4.09
CA THR A 161 -4.58 -15.03 5.36
C THR A 161 -5.39 -15.60 6.53
N LYS A 162 -6.70 -15.73 6.36
CA LYS A 162 -7.58 -16.33 7.38
C LYS A 162 -7.26 -17.78 7.68
N LYS A 163 -6.78 -18.56 6.69
CA LYS A 163 -6.39 -19.98 6.91
C LYS A 163 -5.20 -20.13 7.87
N ILE A 164 -4.34 -19.16 7.97
CA ILE A 164 -3.15 -19.17 8.86
C ILE A 164 -3.36 -18.39 10.14
N LEU A 165 -4.56 -17.90 10.37
CA LEU A 165 -4.93 -17.22 11.60
C LEU A 165 -5.42 -18.23 12.64
N LYS A 166 -5.07 -18.04 13.90
CA LYS A 166 -5.64 -18.77 15.02
C LYS A 166 -7.09 -18.34 15.26
N LYS A 167 -7.83 -19.14 16.02
CA LYS A 167 -9.13 -18.69 16.55
C LYS A 167 -8.92 -17.41 17.35
N ASP A 168 -9.82 -16.45 17.20
CA ASP A 168 -9.78 -15.12 17.83
C ASP A 168 -8.54 -14.26 17.46
N GLY A 169 -7.80 -14.67 16.41
CA GLY A 169 -6.66 -13.95 15.90
C GLY A 169 -7.07 -12.68 15.10
N TYR A 170 -6.13 -11.78 14.92
CA TYR A 170 -6.32 -10.50 14.24
C TYR A 170 -5.65 -10.45 12.88
N VAL A 171 -6.37 -9.92 11.91
CA VAL A 171 -5.80 -9.43 10.64
C VAL A 171 -5.66 -7.92 10.76
N VAL A 172 -4.46 -7.41 10.53
CA VAL A 172 -4.17 -5.96 10.55
C VAL A 172 -3.59 -5.58 9.19
N PHE A 173 -4.19 -4.60 8.53
CA PHE A 173 -3.68 -4.19 7.22
C PHE A 173 -3.86 -2.71 6.96
N SER A 174 -3.00 -2.16 6.12
CA SER A 174 -3.15 -0.80 5.60
C SER A 174 -3.27 -0.77 4.09
N VAL A 175 -3.93 0.27 3.62
CA VAL A 175 -4.04 0.64 2.20
C VAL A 175 -3.89 2.16 2.06
N PRO A 176 -3.55 2.67 0.87
CA PRO A 176 -3.55 4.10 0.61
C PRO A 176 -4.93 4.71 0.89
N ASN A 177 -4.93 5.81 1.61
CA ASN A 177 -6.15 6.52 1.96
C ASN A 177 -6.73 7.23 0.73
N PRO A 178 -7.99 6.98 0.35
CA PRO A 178 -8.61 7.66 -0.78
C PRO A 178 -8.82 9.16 -0.52
N ASN A 179 -8.93 9.54 0.77
CA ASN A 179 -9.18 10.92 1.21
C ASN A 179 -7.89 11.68 1.56
N ARG A 180 -6.73 11.23 1.07
CA ARG A 180 -5.47 11.94 1.25
C ARG A 180 -5.34 13.16 0.31
N LEU A 181 -4.35 14.00 0.57
CA LEU A 181 -4.18 15.27 -0.14
C LEU A 181 -3.99 15.11 -1.65
N ALA A 182 -3.13 14.19 -2.08
CA ALA A 182 -2.78 14.05 -3.50
C ALA A 182 -4.00 13.79 -4.41
N PRO A 183 -4.84 12.75 -4.21
CA PRO A 183 -6.01 12.54 -5.07
C PRO A 183 -7.13 13.56 -4.87
N SER A 184 -7.16 14.27 -3.75
CA SER A 184 -8.25 15.17 -3.38
C SER A 184 -8.04 16.61 -3.85
N LEU A 185 -6.82 17.14 -3.79
CA LEU A 185 -6.50 18.54 -4.11
C LEU A 185 -5.34 18.70 -5.08
N LEU A 186 -4.52 17.67 -5.24
CA LEU A 186 -3.33 17.65 -6.11
C LEU A 186 -3.50 16.60 -7.21
N LYS A 187 -2.51 16.47 -8.06
CA LYS A 187 -2.49 15.40 -9.05
C LYS A 187 -2.06 14.08 -8.39
N ARG A 188 -2.73 12.97 -8.74
CA ARG A 188 -2.29 11.63 -8.32
C ARG A 188 -0.86 11.36 -8.73
N GLU A 189 -0.12 10.71 -7.85
CA GLU A 189 1.23 10.26 -8.11
C GLU A 189 1.23 9.08 -9.10
N LEU A 190 2.34 8.89 -9.82
CA LEU A 190 2.47 7.80 -10.78
C LEU A 190 2.32 6.41 -10.11
N TRP A 191 2.70 6.31 -8.84
CA TRP A 191 2.58 5.09 -8.04
C TRP A 191 1.14 4.67 -7.75
N ASP A 192 0.17 5.60 -7.84
CA ASP A 192 -1.27 5.31 -7.69
C ASP A 192 -1.90 4.65 -8.92
N TYR A 193 -1.12 4.46 -9.97
CA TYR A 193 -1.59 3.89 -11.23
C TYR A 193 -1.13 2.44 -11.42
N PRO A 194 -1.86 1.64 -12.21
CA PRO A 194 -1.36 0.35 -12.66
C PRO A 194 -0.03 0.51 -13.41
N SER A 195 0.83 -0.44 -13.41
CA SER A 195 0.76 -1.80 -12.85
C SER A 195 1.09 -1.85 -11.36
N HIS A 196 1.41 -0.70 -10.73
CA HIS A 196 1.76 -0.67 -9.31
C HIS A 196 0.51 -0.83 -8.43
N HIS A 197 -0.47 0.09 -8.49
CA HIS A 197 -1.73 -0.07 -7.78
C HIS A 197 -2.83 -0.56 -8.73
N LEU A 198 -3.30 -1.78 -8.52
CA LEU A 198 -4.39 -2.39 -9.27
C LEU A 198 -5.77 -2.06 -8.69
N THR A 199 -5.83 -1.82 -7.38
CA THR A 199 -7.07 -1.50 -6.68
C THR A 199 -6.91 -0.27 -5.80
N ARG A 200 -8.01 0.47 -5.60
CA ARG A 200 -8.09 1.59 -4.67
C ARG A 200 -9.28 1.37 -3.76
N TRP A 201 -9.02 1.44 -2.47
CA TRP A 201 -9.93 1.05 -1.42
C TRP A 201 -10.51 2.26 -0.70
N ASN A 202 -11.77 2.17 -0.34
CA ASN A 202 -12.44 3.08 0.59
C ASN A 202 -13.15 2.26 1.67
N GLU A 203 -13.72 2.89 2.68
CA GLU A 203 -14.33 2.19 3.80
C GLU A 203 -15.47 1.25 3.36
N LYS A 204 -16.27 1.62 2.35
CA LYS A 204 -17.35 0.77 1.82
C LYS A 204 -16.80 -0.50 1.16
N SER A 205 -15.76 -0.38 0.35
CA SER A 205 -15.11 -1.54 -0.29
C SER A 205 -14.39 -2.43 0.74
N ILE A 206 -13.76 -1.86 1.75
CA ILE A 206 -13.15 -2.59 2.86
C ILE A 206 -14.22 -3.36 3.64
N ASN A 207 -15.32 -2.73 4.01
CA ASN A 207 -16.44 -3.40 4.69
C ASN A 207 -17.01 -4.57 3.83
N SER A 208 -17.14 -4.36 2.52
CA SER A 208 -17.56 -5.41 1.59
C SER A 208 -16.57 -6.59 1.54
N LEU A 209 -15.26 -6.31 1.57
CA LEU A 209 -14.20 -7.33 1.62
C LEU A 209 -14.30 -8.16 2.91
N LEU A 210 -14.40 -7.50 4.05
CA LEU A 210 -14.46 -8.16 5.35
C LEU A 210 -15.72 -9.02 5.44
N THR A 211 -16.89 -8.51 5.03
CA THR A 211 -18.14 -9.28 4.99
C THR A 211 -18.01 -10.51 4.08
N LYS A 212 -17.48 -10.34 2.85
CA LYS A 212 -17.31 -11.44 1.89
C LYS A 212 -16.39 -12.54 2.41
N THR A 213 -15.38 -12.16 3.19
CA THR A 213 -14.38 -13.09 3.73
C THR A 213 -14.70 -13.61 5.13
N GLY A 214 -15.83 -13.18 5.73
CA GLY A 214 -16.25 -13.58 7.07
C GLY A 214 -15.27 -13.09 8.14
N LEU A 215 -14.85 -11.83 8.03
CA LEU A 215 -14.12 -11.09 9.03
C LEU A 215 -14.97 -9.96 9.59
N GLU A 216 -14.84 -9.68 10.88
CA GLU A 216 -15.47 -8.53 11.53
C GLU A 216 -14.48 -7.38 11.69
N LYS A 217 -14.90 -6.18 11.31
CA LYS A 217 -14.12 -4.97 11.53
C LYS A 217 -14.09 -4.64 13.03
N VAL A 218 -12.88 -4.60 13.60
CA VAL A 218 -12.66 -4.18 14.99
C VAL A 218 -12.37 -2.69 15.06
N CYS A 219 -11.44 -2.20 14.21
CA CYS A 219 -11.07 -0.79 14.14
C CYS A 219 -10.81 -0.37 12.69
N TYR A 220 -11.04 0.93 12.47
CA TYR A 220 -10.70 1.62 11.24
C TYR A 220 -10.08 2.96 11.64
N PHE A 221 -8.83 3.17 11.25
CA PHE A 221 -8.09 4.38 11.59
C PHE A 221 -7.62 5.06 10.30
N GLU A 222 -7.81 6.35 10.21
CA GLU A 222 -7.18 7.19 9.19
C GLU A 222 -5.97 7.90 9.80
N GLU A 223 -4.87 7.91 9.05
CA GLU A 223 -3.69 8.66 9.45
C GLU A 223 -4.02 10.15 9.58
N PRO A 224 -3.62 10.83 10.66
CA PRO A 224 -3.85 12.27 10.78
C PRO A 224 -3.10 13.05 9.69
N LEU A 225 -3.74 14.08 9.12
CA LEU A 225 -3.06 14.99 8.21
C LEU A 225 -1.91 15.70 8.93
N SER A 226 -0.69 15.55 8.40
CA SER A 226 0.53 16.14 8.91
C SER A 226 0.98 17.31 8.04
N LEU A 227 1.36 18.45 8.65
CA LEU A 227 1.91 19.59 7.93
C LEU A 227 3.17 19.21 7.16
N LEU A 228 4.08 18.46 7.79
CA LEU A 228 5.34 18.06 7.15
C LEU A 228 5.09 17.20 5.91
N LYS A 229 4.23 16.16 6.02
CA LYS A 229 3.84 15.34 4.87
C LYS A 229 3.11 16.15 3.80
N THR A 230 2.28 17.12 4.18
CA THR A 230 1.63 18.03 3.23
C THR A 230 2.64 18.84 2.41
N ILE A 231 3.70 19.34 3.05
CA ILE A 231 4.77 20.06 2.35
C ILE A 231 5.51 19.11 1.38
N GLU A 232 5.77 17.87 1.79
CA GLU A 232 6.38 16.83 0.93
C GLU A 232 5.50 16.51 -0.28
N ASP A 233 4.20 16.33 -0.09
CA ASP A 233 3.23 16.05 -1.18
C ASP A 233 3.16 17.20 -2.19
N VAL A 234 3.14 18.45 -1.71
CA VAL A 234 3.20 19.64 -2.58
C VAL A 234 4.49 19.67 -3.38
N GLY A 235 5.62 19.36 -2.73
CA GLY A 235 6.93 19.26 -3.38
C GLY A 235 6.96 18.18 -4.47
N SER A 236 6.46 16.99 -4.18
CA SER A 236 6.38 15.88 -5.13
C SER A 236 5.47 16.20 -6.32
N SER A 237 4.34 16.87 -6.08
CA SER A 237 3.42 17.30 -7.12
C SER A 237 4.04 18.36 -8.04
N LEU A 238 4.81 19.29 -7.48
CA LEU A 238 5.54 20.30 -8.26
C LEU A 238 6.65 19.65 -9.10
N GLU A 239 7.41 18.71 -8.52
CA GLU A 239 8.43 17.96 -9.26
C GLU A 239 7.80 17.21 -10.45
N ALA A 240 6.67 16.52 -10.23
CA ALA A 240 5.94 15.81 -11.29
C ALA A 240 5.47 16.75 -12.41
N LEU A 241 5.01 17.95 -12.05
CA LEU A 241 4.61 18.98 -13.03
C LEU A 241 5.83 19.46 -13.84
N LEU A 242 6.92 19.82 -13.18
CA LEU A 242 8.15 20.28 -13.86
C LEU A 242 8.73 19.20 -14.76
N PHE A 243 8.70 17.94 -14.33
CA PHE A 243 9.13 16.81 -15.15
C PHE A 243 8.23 16.64 -16.40
N SER A 244 6.91 16.77 -16.25
CA SER A 244 5.99 16.67 -17.38
C SER A 244 6.22 17.76 -18.43
N LEU A 245 6.57 18.97 -18.00
CA LEU A 245 6.93 20.09 -18.86
C LEU A 245 8.29 19.88 -19.56
N SER A 246 9.23 19.24 -18.89
CA SER A 246 10.57 18.97 -19.45
C SER A 246 10.58 17.82 -20.46
N LYS A 247 9.73 16.82 -20.32
CA LYS A 247 9.59 15.68 -21.26
C LYS A 247 9.14 16.13 -22.66
N LYS A 248 8.42 17.22 -22.78
CA LYS A 248 8.11 17.82 -24.09
C LYS A 248 9.35 18.33 -24.84
N ARG A 249 10.52 18.37 -24.20
CA ARG A 249 11.75 18.97 -24.78
C ARG A 249 12.89 18.00 -25.10
N LYS A 250 12.93 16.76 -24.58
CA LYS A 250 14.07 15.85 -24.80
C LYS A 250 13.68 14.37 -24.80
N GLN A 251 13.48 13.83 -25.98
CA GLN A 251 13.73 12.46 -26.30
C GLN A 251 15.25 12.32 -26.61
N ALA A 252 16.10 12.22 -25.60
CA ALA A 252 17.49 11.76 -25.74
C ALA A 252 18.19 11.65 -24.37
N ASN A 253 18.79 10.50 -24.12
CA ASN A 253 19.81 10.17 -23.09
C ASN A 253 19.31 10.01 -21.63
N GLY A 254 18.70 8.84 -21.34
CA GLY A 254 17.99 8.55 -20.07
C GLY A 254 18.82 8.12 -18.85
N GLU A 255 20.02 7.56 -18.97
CA GLU A 255 20.68 6.88 -17.83
C GLU A 255 21.67 7.75 -17.01
N TYR A 256 22.30 8.71 -17.63
CA TYR A 256 23.35 9.52 -16.94
C TYR A 256 22.80 10.62 -16.03
N LEU A 257 21.57 11.05 -16.26
CA LEU A 257 20.92 12.12 -15.49
C LEU A 257 20.38 11.65 -14.13
N HIS A 258 20.06 10.36 -13.98
CA HIS A 258 19.39 9.85 -12.77
C HIS A 258 20.31 9.90 -11.52
N LYS A 259 21.57 9.51 -11.62
CA LYS A 259 22.52 9.50 -10.46
C LYS A 259 22.93 10.91 -10.00
N ARG A 260 23.16 11.83 -10.93
CA ARG A 260 23.57 13.20 -10.62
C ARG A 260 22.42 14.05 -10.06
N TYR A 261 21.19 13.75 -10.52
CA TYR A 261 19.96 14.38 -10.05
C TYR A 261 19.62 13.96 -8.62
N HIS A 262 19.87 12.72 -8.25
CA HIS A 262 19.60 12.20 -6.90
C HIS A 262 20.47 12.88 -5.81
N TRP A 263 21.74 13.14 -6.08
CA TRP A 263 22.63 13.84 -5.16
C TRP A 263 22.24 15.32 -4.99
N LEU A 264 21.96 16.02 -6.08
CA LEU A 264 21.44 17.39 -6.05
C LEU A 264 20.10 17.48 -5.29
N LYS A 265 19.21 16.52 -5.49
CA LYS A 265 17.95 16.41 -4.77
C LYS A 265 18.16 16.34 -3.25
N LYS A 266 19.15 15.57 -2.80
CA LYS A 266 19.44 15.40 -1.37
C LYS A 266 19.97 16.69 -0.71
N MET A 267 20.74 17.50 -1.44
CA MET A 267 21.26 18.77 -0.94
C MET A 267 20.25 19.94 -1.02
N VAL A 268 19.43 19.96 -2.06
CA VAL A 268 18.47 21.05 -2.29
C VAL A 268 17.13 20.80 -1.58
N LYS A 269 16.81 19.54 -1.25
CA LYS A 269 15.54 19.17 -0.60
C LYS A 269 15.23 20.02 0.64
N PRO A 270 16.15 20.23 1.60
CA PRO A 270 15.83 21.02 2.80
C PRO A 270 15.48 22.48 2.47
N LEU A 271 16.22 23.10 1.53
CA LEU A 271 15.95 24.47 1.10
C LEU A 271 14.63 24.58 0.34
N LEU A 272 14.34 23.62 -0.53
CA LEU A 272 13.08 23.54 -1.25
C LEU A 272 11.90 23.34 -0.29
N MET A 273 12.04 22.47 0.71
CA MET A 273 11.03 22.28 1.76
C MET A 273 10.75 23.57 2.51
N LEU A 274 11.79 24.33 2.86
CA LEU A 274 11.65 25.63 3.51
C LEU A 274 10.87 26.64 2.63
N LEU A 275 11.22 26.70 1.35
CA LEU A 275 10.55 27.58 0.38
C LEU A 275 9.08 27.18 0.12
N LEU A 276 8.77 25.90 0.18
CA LEU A 276 7.42 25.37 -0.02
C LEU A 276 6.57 25.41 1.26
N THR A 277 7.15 25.74 2.42
CA THR A 277 6.42 25.77 3.69
C THR A 277 5.15 26.64 3.65
N PRO A 278 5.15 27.88 3.12
CA PRO A 278 3.93 28.69 3.05
C PRO A 278 2.83 28.05 2.18
N VAL A 279 3.22 27.46 1.05
CA VAL A 279 2.29 26.78 0.14
C VAL A 279 1.76 25.50 0.80
N GLY A 280 2.63 24.72 1.41
CA GLY A 280 2.25 23.52 2.16
C GLY A 280 1.34 23.85 3.34
N PHE A 281 1.60 24.94 4.06
CA PHE A 281 0.73 25.40 5.14
C PHE A 281 -0.67 25.77 4.63
N PHE A 282 -0.76 26.49 3.48
CA PHE A 282 -2.03 26.77 2.84
C PHE A 282 -2.81 25.49 2.51
N PHE A 283 -2.16 24.51 1.86
CA PHE A 283 -2.81 23.23 1.54
C PHE A 283 -3.16 22.42 2.79
N TYR A 284 -2.35 22.50 3.86
CA TYR A 284 -2.66 21.87 5.15
C TYR A 284 -3.95 22.44 5.77
N ILE A 285 -4.09 23.77 5.81
CA ILE A 285 -5.31 24.42 6.33
C ILE A 285 -6.52 24.09 5.45
N LEU A 286 -6.36 24.18 4.13
CA LEU A 286 -7.40 23.82 3.18
C LEU A 286 -7.79 22.33 3.32
N GLY A 287 -6.82 21.44 3.48
CA GLY A 287 -7.06 20.02 3.70
C GLY A 287 -7.85 19.77 4.99
N LYS A 288 -7.43 20.40 6.09
CA LYS A 288 -8.16 20.32 7.36
C LYS A 288 -9.61 20.80 7.22
N SER A 289 -9.85 21.92 6.55
CA SER A 289 -11.20 22.45 6.35
C SER A 289 -12.10 21.56 5.50
N LYS A 290 -11.51 20.73 4.63
CA LYS A 290 -12.21 19.75 3.79
C LYS A 290 -12.26 18.34 4.40
N GLY A 291 -11.77 18.14 5.62
CA GLY A 291 -11.73 16.82 6.26
C GLY A 291 -10.74 15.84 5.60
N ILE A 292 -9.73 16.34 4.88
CA ILE A 292 -8.66 15.51 4.31
C ILE A 292 -7.81 14.97 5.45
N THR A 293 -7.43 13.70 5.35
CA THR A 293 -6.60 12.99 6.32
C THR A 293 -5.25 12.59 5.74
N GLY A 294 -4.46 11.77 6.42
CA GLY A 294 -3.11 11.40 6.00
C GLY A 294 -3.07 10.37 4.89
N GLN A 295 -1.90 9.77 4.68
CA GLN A 295 -1.60 8.94 3.51
C GLN A 295 -2.22 7.54 3.57
N ALA A 296 -2.47 7.01 4.77
CA ALA A 296 -2.87 5.63 4.98
C ALA A 296 -4.16 5.48 5.79
N VAL A 297 -4.83 4.36 5.53
CA VAL A 297 -5.89 3.81 6.36
C VAL A 297 -5.37 2.51 6.96
N LEU A 298 -5.55 2.31 8.26
CA LEU A 298 -5.26 1.08 8.97
C LEU A 298 -6.56 0.41 9.42
N VAL A 299 -6.68 -0.87 9.11
CA VAL A 299 -7.84 -1.70 9.44
C VAL A 299 -7.41 -2.83 10.35
N VAL A 300 -8.17 -3.05 11.41
CA VAL A 300 -8.06 -4.22 12.26
C VAL A 300 -9.34 -5.02 12.14
N ALA A 301 -9.21 -6.30 11.85
CA ALA A 301 -10.32 -7.22 11.73
C ALA A 301 -10.01 -8.53 12.49
N LYS A 302 -11.03 -9.28 12.83
CA LYS A 302 -10.92 -10.62 13.45
C LYS A 302 -11.86 -11.61 12.76
N THR A 303 -11.63 -12.90 13.01
CA THR A 303 -12.56 -13.93 12.55
C THR A 303 -13.90 -13.77 13.29
N SER A 304 -15.02 -13.79 12.53
CA SER A 304 -16.33 -13.94 13.15
C SER A 304 -16.41 -15.30 13.87
N THR A 305 -16.86 -15.27 15.11
CA THR A 305 -17.11 -16.50 15.91
C THR A 305 -18.19 -17.37 15.30
#